data_10aa7249f69193611305886bacc16edb
#
_entry.id   10aa7249f69193611305886bacc16edb
#
_cell.length_a   1.000
_cell.length_b   1.000
_cell.length_c   1.000
_cell.angle_alpha   90.00
_cell.angle_beta   90.00
_cell.angle_gamma   90.00
#
_symmetry.space_group_name_H-M   'P 1'
#
loop_
_entity.id
_entity.type
_entity.pdbx_description
1 polymer ?
#
loop_
_entity_poly.entity_id
_entity_poly.type
_entity_poly.pdbx_seq_one_letter_code
_entity_poly.pdbx_strand_id
1 'polypeptide(L)'
;MRGREPLIAAGLTLLFHGCVLVFGSPGVLAGRLVDPDCYVRLMRIERLVTTGAWWDGLMPLLNAPQGLVMHWTRLFDLVVLAFSLPLLPFMDLHQALFWGGALTSPLLQVPAAMLIAWAGRAYVGGRGSLLAVVLFLVQPGIYGVYQVGRADHHCLLLTLAVAVLALLLTWAHRCGVARHLPLLAGIAAAAGLWVGTEALMTIAVAGGSLALGWLLGRRDAAAALWHFALGLLLASVLALLLERPPAEWTAVELDRLSLVHGVLVILLAGAAGLVALAGRNTRAGFPVRLTVAAAGALLVLVPLGLLFPQFFAGPYGEIDPANQAVFLQSVREAEPMLARGATTWAEASFALGGLLFALAFSLAQLYGL
;
A
#
# COMPACT_ATOMS: atom_id res chain seq x y z
N MET A 1 -8.36 11.74 -18.32
CA MET A 1 -8.78 12.62 -17.21
C MET A 1 -9.30 13.93 -17.83
N ARG A 2 -10.62 14.09 -18.01
CA ARG A 2 -11.20 15.30 -18.67
C ARG A 2 -11.97 16.21 -17.68
N GLY A 3 -11.64 16.20 -16.40
CA GLY A 3 -12.26 17.04 -15.37
C GLY A 3 -11.19 17.86 -14.64
N ARG A 4 -11.56 19.01 -14.06
CA ARG A 4 -10.68 19.87 -13.28
C ARG A 4 -10.48 19.38 -11.84
N GLU A 5 -11.30 18.43 -11.40
CA GLU A 5 -11.35 17.95 -10.02
C GLU A 5 -10.00 17.38 -9.53
N PRO A 6 -9.25 16.54 -10.30
CA PRO A 6 -7.94 16.10 -9.86
C PRO A 6 -6.92 17.24 -9.67
N LEU A 7 -6.96 18.26 -10.52
CA LEU A 7 -6.09 19.42 -10.38
C LEU A 7 -6.48 20.29 -9.18
N ILE A 8 -7.79 20.42 -8.92
CA ILE A 8 -8.28 21.11 -7.72
C ILE A 8 -7.87 20.33 -6.47
N ALA A 9 -7.98 19.00 -6.49
CA ALA A 9 -7.53 18.12 -5.40
C ALA A 9 -6.04 18.30 -5.11
N ALA A 10 -5.21 18.35 -6.16
CA ALA A 10 -3.78 18.63 -6.02
C ALA A 10 -3.53 20.01 -5.37
N GLY A 11 -4.21 21.06 -5.85
CA GLY A 11 -4.10 22.40 -5.27
C GLY A 11 -4.53 22.48 -3.80
N LEU A 12 -5.65 21.82 -3.45
CA LEU A 12 -6.13 21.74 -2.05
C LEU A 12 -5.12 21.01 -1.15
N THR A 13 -4.54 19.92 -1.63
CA THR A 13 -3.54 19.14 -0.87
C THR A 13 -2.26 19.95 -0.64
N LEU A 14 -1.76 20.61 -1.70
CA LEU A 14 -0.56 21.46 -1.59
C LEU A 14 -0.80 22.66 -0.67
N LEU A 15 -1.97 23.30 -0.75
CA LEU A 15 -2.34 24.39 0.13
C LEU A 15 -2.43 23.92 1.60
N PHE A 16 -3.10 22.78 1.84
CA PHE A 16 -3.21 22.18 3.17
C PHE A 16 -1.83 21.94 3.79
N HIS A 17 -0.95 21.25 3.08
CA HIS A 17 0.40 20.96 3.60
C HIS A 17 1.30 22.20 3.65
N GLY A 18 1.12 23.16 2.77
CA GLY A 18 1.80 24.45 2.85
C GLY A 18 1.42 25.22 4.13
N CYS A 19 0.15 25.25 4.48
CA CYS A 19 -0.31 25.81 5.76
C CYS A 19 0.24 25.03 6.96
N VAL A 20 0.22 23.70 6.89
CA VAL A 20 0.77 22.85 7.97
C VAL A 20 2.27 23.08 8.15
N LEU A 21 3.03 23.17 7.06
CA LEU A 21 4.48 23.43 7.12
C LEU A 21 4.77 24.77 7.81
N VAL A 22 4.05 25.84 7.42
CA VAL A 22 4.31 27.20 7.95
C VAL A 22 3.81 27.37 9.37
N PHE A 23 2.60 26.88 9.68
CA PHE A 23 1.93 27.18 10.95
C PHE A 23 1.89 25.99 11.93
N GLY A 24 2.03 24.76 11.45
CA GLY A 24 1.86 23.53 12.23
C GLY A 24 3.10 22.67 12.39
N SER A 25 4.22 23.00 11.74
CA SER A 25 5.42 22.17 11.76
C SER A 25 6.70 22.93 12.21
N PRO A 26 6.69 23.62 13.35
CA PRO A 26 7.85 24.40 13.80
C PRO A 26 9.10 23.52 14.02
N GLY A 27 8.92 22.23 14.36
CA GLY A 27 10.00 21.27 14.50
C GLY A 27 10.75 21.05 13.19
N VAL A 28 10.05 20.90 12.08
CA VAL A 28 10.66 20.68 10.74
C VAL A 28 11.41 21.93 10.30
N LEU A 29 10.83 23.11 10.50
CA LEU A 29 11.50 24.39 10.21
C LEU A 29 12.76 24.61 11.09
N ALA A 30 12.80 23.98 12.27
CA ALA A 30 13.95 23.95 13.17
C ALA A 30 14.89 22.75 12.91
N GLY A 31 14.78 22.05 11.78
CA GLY A 31 15.65 20.93 11.41
C GLY A 31 15.35 19.62 12.13
N ARG A 32 14.11 19.39 12.60
CA ARG A 32 13.73 18.17 13.31
C ARG A 32 12.65 17.40 12.55
N LEU A 33 12.84 16.09 12.38
CA LEU A 33 11.84 15.16 11.84
C LEU A 33 10.92 14.64 12.96
N VAL A 34 9.85 13.94 12.56
CA VAL A 34 8.77 13.54 13.46
C VAL A 34 9.19 12.46 14.46
N ASP A 35 9.97 11.47 14.00
CA ASP A 35 10.36 10.31 14.79
C ASP A 35 11.77 9.81 14.44
N PRO A 36 12.37 8.91 15.24
CA PRO A 36 13.69 8.35 14.99
C PRO A 36 13.81 7.59 13.67
N ASP A 37 12.76 6.89 13.24
CA ASP A 37 12.77 6.07 12.03
C ASP A 37 12.99 6.91 10.79
N CYS A 38 12.50 8.15 10.80
CA CYS A 38 12.76 9.12 9.75
C CYS A 38 14.26 9.37 9.57
N TYR A 39 15.02 9.55 10.67
CA TYR A 39 16.47 9.75 10.61
C TYR A 39 17.20 8.49 10.15
N VAL A 40 16.82 7.33 10.67
CA VAL A 40 17.40 6.04 10.25
C VAL A 40 17.20 5.84 8.74
N ARG A 41 16.02 6.20 8.22
CA ARG A 41 15.73 6.16 6.79
C ARG A 41 16.69 7.06 5.99
N LEU A 42 16.86 8.31 6.40
CA LEU A 42 17.75 9.23 5.70
C LEU A 42 19.20 8.77 5.75
N MET A 43 19.69 8.30 6.90
CA MET A 43 21.04 7.73 7.04
C MET A 43 21.23 6.53 6.10
N ARG A 44 20.23 5.66 5.97
CA ARG A 44 20.25 4.52 5.06
C ARG A 44 20.35 4.95 3.60
N ILE A 45 19.62 6.00 3.21
CA ILE A 45 19.66 6.56 1.85
C ILE A 45 21.01 7.24 1.60
N GLU A 46 21.52 8.02 2.55
CA GLU A 46 22.83 8.65 2.46
C GLU A 46 23.94 7.61 2.28
N ARG A 47 23.89 6.52 3.06
CA ARG A 47 24.80 5.38 2.90
C ARG A 47 24.70 4.76 1.51
N LEU A 48 23.49 4.55 0.99
CA LEU A 48 23.29 4.04 -0.38
C LEU A 48 23.96 4.95 -1.42
N VAL A 49 23.75 6.27 -1.33
CA VAL A 49 24.30 7.23 -2.28
C VAL A 49 25.82 7.30 -2.20
N THR A 50 26.40 7.26 -0.98
CA THR A 50 27.83 7.40 -0.77
C THR A 50 28.62 6.13 -1.06
N THR A 51 28.04 4.95 -0.86
CA THR A 51 28.73 3.66 -1.06
C THR A 51 28.37 2.95 -2.36
N GLY A 52 27.21 3.27 -2.95
CA GLY A 52 26.64 2.52 -4.09
C GLY A 52 26.18 1.09 -3.76
N ALA A 53 26.21 0.70 -2.48
CA ALA A 53 25.93 -0.66 -2.03
C ALA A 53 24.42 -0.92 -1.96
N TRP A 54 23.82 -1.28 -3.11
CA TRP A 54 22.38 -1.47 -3.25
C TRP A 54 21.78 -2.49 -2.28
N TRP A 55 22.43 -3.64 -2.12
CA TRP A 55 21.92 -4.73 -1.28
C TRP A 55 22.40 -4.68 0.17
N ASP A 56 23.28 -3.74 0.53
CA ASP A 56 23.72 -3.57 1.92
C ASP A 56 22.64 -2.90 2.78
N GLY A 57 21.96 -3.71 3.58
CA GLY A 57 20.95 -3.26 4.55
C GLY A 57 21.50 -3.00 5.96
N LEU A 58 22.82 -3.21 6.17
CA LEU A 58 23.42 -3.07 7.49
C LEU A 58 23.49 -1.60 7.93
N MET A 59 22.96 -1.34 9.12
CA MET A 59 23.06 -0.05 9.81
C MET A 59 23.99 -0.22 11.02
N PRO A 60 25.28 0.17 10.92
CA PRO A 60 26.29 -0.12 11.95
C PRO A 60 26.02 0.54 13.30
N LEU A 61 25.33 1.69 13.31
CA LEU A 61 25.03 2.44 14.53
C LEU A 61 23.81 1.89 15.28
N LEU A 62 22.98 1.08 14.64
CA LEU A 62 21.84 0.39 15.30
C LEU A 62 22.36 -0.91 15.92
N ASN A 63 22.00 -1.17 17.18
CA ASN A 63 22.44 -2.36 17.90
C ASN A 63 23.99 -2.53 17.92
N ALA A 64 24.71 -1.43 18.13
CA ALA A 64 26.18 -1.44 18.17
C ALA A 64 26.73 -2.36 19.30
N PRO A 65 27.83 -3.08 19.07
CA PRO A 65 28.75 -3.01 17.92
C PRO A 65 28.33 -3.93 16.73
N GLN A 66 27.32 -4.79 16.87
CA GLN A 66 26.96 -5.80 15.86
C GLN A 66 26.32 -5.18 14.61
N GLY A 67 25.68 -4.04 14.76
CA GLY A 67 24.83 -3.47 13.73
C GLY A 67 23.46 -4.16 13.64
N LEU A 68 22.58 -3.61 12.81
CA LEU A 68 21.27 -4.18 12.51
C LEU A 68 21.03 -4.18 11.01
N VAL A 69 20.66 -5.32 10.44
CA VAL A 69 20.19 -5.38 9.05
C VAL A 69 18.72 -4.96 9.03
N MET A 70 18.43 -3.86 8.33
CA MET A 70 17.07 -3.34 8.25
C MET A 70 16.22 -4.18 7.30
N HIS A 71 15.01 -4.50 7.73
CA HIS A 71 14.00 -5.19 6.91
C HIS A 71 13.34 -4.28 5.85
N TRP A 72 13.61 -2.99 5.86
CA TRP A 72 13.06 -2.04 4.90
C TRP A 72 13.63 -2.25 3.50
N THR A 73 12.76 -2.11 2.50
CA THR A 73 13.11 -2.27 1.09
C THR A 73 13.52 -0.96 0.43
N ARG A 74 14.08 -1.05 -0.78
CA ARG A 74 14.67 0.11 -1.51
C ARG A 74 13.65 1.00 -2.19
N LEU A 75 12.43 0.51 -2.51
CA LEU A 75 11.51 1.31 -3.31
C LEU A 75 11.17 2.66 -2.66
N PHE A 76 10.94 2.68 -1.35
CA PHE A 76 10.68 3.94 -0.66
C PHE A 76 11.92 4.83 -0.56
N ASP A 77 13.11 4.24 -0.39
CA ASP A 77 14.38 4.98 -0.41
C ASP A 77 14.56 5.73 -1.75
N LEU A 78 14.23 5.07 -2.88
CA LEU A 78 14.26 5.70 -4.20
C LEU A 78 13.27 6.85 -4.34
N VAL A 79 12.08 6.73 -3.73
CA VAL A 79 11.07 7.81 -3.76
C VAL A 79 11.58 9.03 -2.98
N VAL A 80 12.12 8.83 -1.78
CA VAL A 80 12.74 9.93 -0.99
C VAL A 80 13.88 10.57 -1.77
N LEU A 81 14.76 9.76 -2.35
CA LEU A 81 15.88 10.24 -3.17
C LEU A 81 15.38 11.04 -4.37
N ALA A 82 14.33 10.58 -5.06
CA ALA A 82 13.76 11.31 -6.20
C ALA A 82 13.24 12.71 -5.83
N PHE A 83 12.69 12.89 -4.62
CA PHE A 83 12.31 14.22 -4.11
C PHE A 83 13.50 15.02 -3.60
N SER A 84 14.62 14.38 -3.24
CA SER A 84 15.85 15.05 -2.79
C SER A 84 16.73 15.54 -3.95
N LEU A 85 16.77 14.79 -5.06
CA LEU A 85 17.63 15.11 -6.21
C LEU A 85 17.47 16.55 -6.76
N PRO A 86 16.25 17.11 -6.92
CA PRO A 86 16.09 18.49 -7.39
C PRO A 86 16.66 19.55 -6.45
N LEU A 87 16.94 19.20 -5.20
CA LEU A 87 17.47 20.12 -4.19
C LEU A 87 19.01 20.19 -4.18
N LEU A 88 19.69 19.17 -4.71
CA LEU A 88 21.16 19.08 -4.72
C LEU A 88 21.88 20.27 -5.37
N PRO A 89 21.35 20.97 -6.40
CA PRO A 89 22.00 22.17 -6.93
C PRO A 89 22.02 23.35 -5.95
N PHE A 90 21.21 23.30 -4.87
CA PHE A 90 21.01 24.43 -3.96
C PHE A 90 21.55 24.16 -2.55
N MET A 91 21.80 22.89 -2.20
CA MET A 91 22.23 22.48 -0.85
C MET A 91 23.01 21.17 -0.90
N ASP A 92 23.72 20.85 0.18
CA ASP A 92 24.46 19.58 0.30
C ASP A 92 23.50 18.36 0.37
N LEU A 93 24.10 17.16 0.25
CA LEU A 93 23.35 15.90 0.25
C LEU A 93 22.51 15.72 1.53
N HIS A 94 23.10 16.01 2.69
CA HIS A 94 22.42 15.83 3.97
C HIS A 94 21.18 16.72 4.09
N GLN A 95 21.32 18.00 3.73
CA GLN A 95 20.20 18.95 3.70
C GLN A 95 19.16 18.58 2.64
N ALA A 96 19.59 18.14 1.45
CA ALA A 96 18.70 17.71 0.39
C ALA A 96 17.88 16.47 0.82
N LEU A 97 18.50 15.50 1.49
CA LEU A 97 17.83 14.33 2.04
C LEU A 97 16.86 14.70 3.17
N PHE A 98 17.25 15.64 4.05
CA PHE A 98 16.37 16.14 5.11
C PHE A 98 15.07 16.72 4.53
N TRP A 99 15.17 17.66 3.60
CA TRP A 99 13.99 18.29 3.00
C TRP A 99 13.22 17.35 2.07
N GLY A 100 13.92 16.52 1.28
CA GLY A 100 13.30 15.48 0.47
C GLY A 100 12.49 14.52 1.33
N GLY A 101 13.07 14.02 2.43
CA GLY A 101 12.38 13.15 3.38
C GLY A 101 11.22 13.83 4.08
N ALA A 102 11.41 15.06 4.57
CA ALA A 102 10.37 15.83 5.27
C ALA A 102 9.14 16.10 4.38
N LEU A 103 9.34 16.25 3.06
CA LEU A 103 8.29 16.57 2.10
C LEU A 103 7.75 15.34 1.34
N THR A 104 8.40 14.17 1.42
CA THR A 104 7.98 12.96 0.70
C THR A 104 6.54 12.59 1.05
N SER A 105 6.19 12.51 2.33
CA SER A 105 4.85 12.12 2.77
C SER A 105 3.77 13.08 2.27
N PRO A 106 3.83 14.39 2.49
CA PRO A 106 2.83 15.33 1.97
C PRO A 106 2.77 15.34 0.44
N LEU A 107 3.89 15.21 -0.27
CA LEU A 107 3.90 15.17 -1.74
C LEU A 107 3.25 13.89 -2.29
N LEU A 108 3.38 12.75 -1.60
CA LEU A 108 2.68 11.51 -1.97
C LEU A 108 1.17 11.58 -1.72
N GLN A 109 0.69 12.43 -0.81
CA GLN A 109 -0.75 12.64 -0.65
C GLN A 109 -1.37 13.33 -1.87
N VAL A 110 -0.60 14.10 -2.65
CA VAL A 110 -1.10 14.77 -3.86
C VAL A 110 -1.64 13.76 -4.89
N PRO A 111 -0.86 12.78 -5.39
CA PRO A 111 -1.39 11.77 -6.31
C PRO A 111 -2.50 10.94 -5.69
N ALA A 112 -2.48 10.63 -4.38
CA ALA A 112 -3.58 9.95 -3.71
C ALA A 112 -4.88 10.76 -3.79
N ALA A 113 -4.86 12.05 -3.46
CA ALA A 113 -6.00 12.95 -3.55
C ALA A 113 -6.52 13.09 -5.00
N MET A 114 -5.60 13.19 -5.98
CA MET A 114 -5.96 13.24 -7.40
C MET A 114 -6.68 11.97 -7.85
N LEU A 115 -6.23 10.80 -7.39
CA LEU A 115 -6.84 9.49 -7.70
C LEU A 115 -8.23 9.36 -7.06
N ILE A 116 -8.41 9.82 -5.81
CA ILE A 116 -9.71 9.87 -5.15
C ILE A 116 -10.68 10.76 -5.94
N ALA A 117 -10.25 11.97 -6.31
CA ALA A 117 -11.07 12.88 -7.11
C ALA A 117 -11.43 12.28 -8.48
N TRP A 118 -10.47 11.63 -9.13
CA TRP A 118 -10.66 11.01 -10.44
C TRP A 118 -11.64 9.84 -10.41
N ALA A 119 -11.46 8.90 -9.49
CA ALA A 119 -12.31 7.72 -9.41
C ALA A 119 -13.68 8.05 -8.78
N GLY A 120 -13.70 8.84 -7.70
CA GLY A 120 -14.92 9.21 -6.98
C GLY A 120 -15.91 9.99 -7.83
N ARG A 121 -15.42 10.80 -8.78
CA ARG A 121 -16.28 11.59 -9.68
C ARG A 121 -17.33 10.75 -10.42
N ALA A 122 -16.99 9.52 -10.74
CA ALA A 122 -17.88 8.60 -11.44
C ALA A 122 -19.08 8.16 -10.58
N TYR A 123 -18.94 8.17 -9.27
CA TYR A 123 -19.94 7.67 -8.30
C TYR A 123 -20.71 8.79 -7.60
N VAL A 124 -20.00 9.86 -7.21
CA VAL A 124 -20.58 10.94 -6.38
C VAL A 124 -20.54 12.32 -7.07
N GLY A 125 -20.20 12.35 -8.36
CA GLY A 125 -20.07 13.59 -9.12
C GLY A 125 -18.82 14.42 -8.71
N GLY A 126 -18.60 15.54 -9.40
CA GLY A 126 -17.40 16.35 -9.19
C GLY A 126 -17.32 16.98 -7.79
N ARG A 127 -18.43 17.55 -7.29
CA ARG A 127 -18.47 18.17 -5.95
C ARG A 127 -18.32 17.14 -4.85
N GLY A 128 -19.00 15.99 -4.97
CA GLY A 128 -18.88 14.90 -4.00
C GLY A 128 -17.47 14.31 -3.94
N SER A 129 -16.79 14.19 -5.08
CA SER A 129 -15.41 13.71 -5.11
C SER A 129 -14.42 14.69 -4.46
N LEU A 130 -14.63 16.01 -4.60
CA LEU A 130 -13.82 17.00 -3.88
C LEU A 130 -14.11 17.00 -2.38
N LEU A 131 -15.35 16.78 -1.96
CA LEU A 131 -15.68 16.59 -0.54
C LEU A 131 -14.97 15.35 0.03
N ALA A 132 -14.94 14.24 -0.72
CA ALA A 132 -14.19 13.04 -0.32
C ALA A 132 -12.69 13.33 -0.17
N VAL A 133 -12.11 14.15 -1.04
CA VAL A 133 -10.72 14.62 -0.91
C VAL A 133 -10.53 15.44 0.37
N VAL A 134 -11.41 16.39 0.67
CA VAL A 134 -11.30 17.19 1.91
C VAL A 134 -11.37 16.28 3.14
N LEU A 135 -12.31 15.32 3.18
CA LEU A 135 -12.42 14.36 4.28
C LEU A 135 -11.15 13.50 4.40
N PHE A 136 -10.57 13.08 3.28
CA PHE A 136 -9.30 12.34 3.26
C PHE A 136 -8.13 13.16 3.82
N LEU A 137 -8.06 14.47 3.52
CA LEU A 137 -6.99 15.35 4.02
C LEU A 137 -7.08 15.59 5.54
N VAL A 138 -8.30 15.76 6.07
CA VAL A 138 -8.50 16.16 7.48
C VAL A 138 -8.68 14.98 8.43
N GLN A 139 -8.75 13.75 7.93
CA GLN A 139 -8.89 12.58 8.79
C GLN A 139 -7.61 12.35 9.60
N PRO A 140 -7.66 12.29 10.95
CA PRO A 140 -6.45 12.25 11.78
C PRO A 140 -5.51 11.08 11.48
N GLY A 141 -6.02 9.87 11.27
CA GLY A 141 -5.21 8.71 10.92
C GLY A 141 -4.50 8.86 9.58
N ILE A 142 -5.18 9.41 8.56
CA ILE A 142 -4.60 9.71 7.24
C ILE A 142 -3.55 10.82 7.35
N TYR A 143 -3.90 11.89 8.08
CA TYR A 143 -2.97 13.00 8.31
C TYR A 143 -1.68 12.52 9.00
N GLY A 144 -1.78 11.64 10.01
CA GLY A 144 -0.60 11.07 10.69
C GLY A 144 0.34 10.33 9.74
N VAL A 145 -0.19 9.65 8.72
CA VAL A 145 0.61 8.94 7.70
C VAL A 145 1.29 9.94 6.74
N TYR A 146 0.60 11.02 6.35
CA TYR A 146 1.11 12.01 5.40
C TYR A 146 1.69 13.27 6.06
N GLN A 147 1.99 13.22 7.34
CA GLN A 147 2.48 14.36 8.12
C GLN A 147 3.78 14.92 7.53
N VAL A 148 3.90 16.25 7.51
CA VAL A 148 5.15 16.96 7.16
C VAL A 148 6.24 16.58 8.16
N GLY A 149 7.41 16.20 7.66
CA GLY A 149 8.53 15.74 8.49
C GLY A 149 8.54 14.24 8.78
N ARG A 150 7.58 13.48 8.25
CA ARG A 150 7.52 12.01 8.39
C ARG A 150 8.06 11.32 7.13
N ALA A 151 9.32 10.88 7.17
CA ALA A 151 9.96 10.10 6.10
C ALA A 151 9.70 8.59 6.30
N ASP A 152 8.42 8.20 6.28
CA ASP A 152 7.98 6.84 6.58
C ASP A 152 7.25 6.21 5.39
N HIS A 153 7.51 4.93 5.12
CA HIS A 153 7.03 4.19 3.96
C HIS A 153 5.50 3.98 3.93
N HIS A 154 4.81 4.10 5.05
CA HIS A 154 3.35 3.97 5.13
C HIS A 154 2.62 4.98 4.22
N CYS A 155 3.19 6.16 3.96
CA CYS A 155 2.60 7.13 3.03
C CYS A 155 2.59 6.59 1.58
N LEU A 156 3.63 5.85 1.17
CA LEU A 156 3.69 5.22 -0.15
C LEU A 156 2.74 4.01 -0.21
N LEU A 157 2.71 3.17 0.84
CA LEU A 157 1.76 2.05 0.94
C LEU A 157 0.31 2.52 0.79
N LEU A 158 -0.08 3.57 1.52
CA LEU A 158 -1.43 4.11 1.43
C LEU A 158 -1.73 4.74 0.07
N THR A 159 -0.76 5.44 -0.53
CA THR A 159 -0.90 6.00 -1.89
C THR A 159 -1.11 4.89 -2.93
N LEU A 160 -0.35 3.80 -2.83
CA LEU A 160 -0.48 2.64 -3.72
C LEU A 160 -1.80 1.90 -3.49
N ALA A 161 -2.26 1.75 -2.24
CA ALA A 161 -3.57 1.19 -1.94
C ALA A 161 -4.71 2.04 -2.55
N VAL A 162 -4.64 3.36 -2.42
CA VAL A 162 -5.58 4.29 -3.08
C VAL A 162 -5.51 4.12 -4.60
N ALA A 163 -4.33 3.96 -5.19
CA ALA A 163 -4.17 3.74 -6.62
C ALA A 163 -4.84 2.44 -7.07
N VAL A 164 -4.62 1.32 -6.36
CA VAL A 164 -5.27 0.03 -6.64
C VAL A 164 -6.79 0.19 -6.64
N LEU A 165 -7.34 0.78 -5.58
CA LEU A 165 -8.79 0.95 -5.44
C LEU A 165 -9.35 1.89 -6.50
N ALA A 166 -8.71 3.02 -6.77
CA ALA A 166 -9.14 3.99 -7.78
C ALA A 166 -9.16 3.40 -9.19
N LEU A 167 -8.14 2.60 -9.55
CA LEU A 167 -8.07 1.91 -10.84
C LEU A 167 -9.18 0.87 -10.98
N LEU A 168 -9.43 0.05 -9.95
CA LEU A 168 -10.47 -0.98 -9.98
C LEU A 168 -11.87 -0.38 -9.95
N LEU A 169 -12.12 0.67 -9.16
CA LEU A 169 -13.39 1.39 -9.16
C LEU A 169 -13.67 2.01 -10.53
N THR A 170 -12.66 2.64 -11.15
CA THR A 170 -12.82 3.21 -12.50
C THR A 170 -13.08 2.12 -13.55
N TRP A 171 -12.39 0.97 -13.45
CA TRP A 171 -12.68 -0.18 -14.30
C TRP A 171 -14.12 -0.68 -14.09
N ALA A 172 -14.56 -0.80 -12.86
CA ALA A 172 -15.89 -1.27 -12.50
C ALA A 172 -17.00 -0.36 -13.06
N HIS A 173 -16.81 0.95 -12.97
CA HIS A 173 -17.74 1.95 -13.52
C HIS A 173 -17.80 1.92 -15.06
N ARG A 174 -16.68 1.65 -15.73
CA ARG A 174 -16.59 1.59 -17.19
C ARG A 174 -17.02 0.25 -17.79
N CYS A 175 -17.71 -0.59 -17.03
CA CYS A 175 -18.24 -1.89 -17.47
C CYS A 175 -17.20 -2.77 -18.20
N GLY A 176 -15.96 -2.76 -17.74
CA GLY A 176 -14.90 -3.63 -18.27
C GLY A 176 -14.23 -3.17 -19.56
N VAL A 177 -14.61 -2.03 -20.14
CA VAL A 177 -14.01 -1.53 -21.40
C VAL A 177 -12.53 -1.19 -21.23
N ALA A 178 -12.12 -0.71 -20.06
CA ALA A 178 -10.74 -0.31 -19.78
C ALA A 178 -9.91 -1.48 -19.22
N ARG A 179 -9.64 -2.51 -20.02
CA ARG A 179 -8.97 -3.76 -19.61
C ARG A 179 -7.57 -3.59 -19.02
N HIS A 180 -6.87 -2.50 -19.33
CA HIS A 180 -5.55 -2.20 -18.78
C HIS A 180 -5.60 -1.76 -17.31
N LEU A 181 -6.73 -1.25 -16.79
CA LEU A 181 -6.81 -0.75 -15.41
C LEU A 181 -6.58 -1.84 -14.35
N PRO A 182 -7.16 -3.07 -14.45
CA PRO A 182 -6.83 -4.14 -13.52
C PRO A 182 -5.35 -4.56 -13.57
N LEU A 183 -4.71 -4.54 -14.75
CA LEU A 183 -3.28 -4.82 -14.87
C LEU A 183 -2.45 -3.77 -14.11
N LEU A 184 -2.74 -2.49 -14.32
CA LEU A 184 -2.08 -1.39 -13.61
C LEU A 184 -2.33 -1.46 -12.09
N ALA A 185 -3.54 -1.86 -11.67
CA ALA A 185 -3.85 -2.10 -10.27
C ALA A 185 -2.99 -3.23 -9.68
N GLY A 186 -2.77 -4.31 -10.42
CA GLY A 186 -1.86 -5.40 -10.04
C GLY A 186 -0.41 -4.93 -9.90
N ILE A 187 0.07 -4.10 -10.83
CA ILE A 187 1.41 -3.50 -10.76
C ILE A 187 1.54 -2.59 -9.53
N ALA A 188 0.53 -1.76 -9.26
CA ALA A 188 0.53 -0.90 -8.07
C ALA A 188 0.50 -1.72 -6.76
N ALA A 189 -0.26 -2.83 -6.74
CA ALA A 189 -0.30 -3.75 -5.61
C ALA A 189 1.06 -4.44 -5.37
N ALA A 190 1.76 -4.83 -6.45
CA ALA A 190 3.11 -5.37 -6.38
C ALA A 190 4.13 -4.35 -5.87
N ALA A 191 4.04 -3.09 -6.31
CA ALA A 191 4.85 -2.01 -5.77
C ALA A 191 4.59 -1.82 -4.26
N GLY A 192 3.33 -1.95 -3.82
CA GLY A 192 2.98 -1.98 -2.40
C GLY A 192 3.67 -3.14 -1.67
N LEU A 193 3.60 -4.35 -2.22
CA LEU A 193 4.25 -5.54 -1.64
C LEU A 193 5.79 -5.40 -1.60
N TRP A 194 6.37 -4.70 -2.57
CA TRP A 194 7.80 -4.36 -2.53
C TRP A 194 8.12 -3.40 -1.39
N VAL A 195 7.24 -2.45 -1.06
CA VAL A 195 7.44 -1.49 0.05
C VAL A 195 7.29 -2.17 1.40
N GLY A 196 6.23 -2.98 1.57
CA GLY A 196 5.93 -3.66 2.84
C GLY A 196 4.86 -4.73 2.69
N THR A 197 4.91 -5.72 3.57
CA THR A 197 4.01 -6.88 3.56
C THR A 197 2.57 -6.53 3.95
N GLU A 198 2.32 -5.36 4.53
CA GLU A 198 0.99 -4.80 4.82
C GLU A 198 0.14 -4.65 3.54
N ALA A 199 0.79 -4.51 2.39
CA ALA A 199 0.12 -4.50 1.09
C ALA A 199 -0.65 -5.79 0.78
N LEU A 200 -0.36 -6.91 1.46
CA LEU A 200 -1.13 -8.15 1.34
C LEU A 200 -2.62 -7.93 1.65
N MET A 201 -2.95 -7.03 2.57
CA MET A 201 -4.34 -6.65 2.83
C MET A 201 -5.00 -6.00 1.61
N THR A 202 -4.30 -5.07 0.95
CA THR A 202 -4.79 -4.43 -0.29
C THR A 202 -4.96 -5.46 -1.42
N ILE A 203 -4.01 -6.39 -1.56
CA ILE A 203 -4.06 -7.47 -2.55
C ILE A 203 -5.26 -8.38 -2.28
N ALA A 204 -5.49 -8.76 -1.02
CA ALA A 204 -6.61 -9.61 -0.62
C ALA A 204 -7.97 -8.94 -0.88
N VAL A 205 -8.12 -7.66 -0.53
CA VAL A 205 -9.34 -6.88 -0.78
C VAL A 205 -9.58 -6.72 -2.28
N ALA A 206 -8.57 -6.35 -3.04
CA ALA A 206 -8.68 -6.13 -4.49
C ALA A 206 -8.99 -7.44 -5.24
N GLY A 207 -8.16 -8.46 -5.05
CA GLY A 207 -8.33 -9.77 -5.67
C GLY A 207 -9.61 -10.48 -5.21
N GLY A 208 -9.91 -10.43 -3.91
CA GLY A 208 -11.13 -10.98 -3.34
C GLY A 208 -12.40 -10.32 -3.89
N SER A 209 -12.40 -8.99 -4.06
CA SER A 209 -13.53 -8.26 -4.66
C SER A 209 -13.77 -8.65 -6.12
N LEU A 210 -12.71 -8.84 -6.90
CA LEU A 210 -12.81 -9.29 -8.29
C LEU A 210 -13.30 -10.75 -8.36
N ALA A 211 -12.77 -11.64 -7.51
CA ALA A 211 -13.21 -13.03 -7.41
C ALA A 211 -14.67 -13.15 -6.98
N LEU A 212 -15.08 -12.37 -5.98
CA LEU A 212 -16.47 -12.30 -5.52
C LEU A 212 -17.39 -11.77 -6.63
N GLY A 213 -16.98 -10.72 -7.34
CA GLY A 213 -17.74 -10.19 -8.48
C GLY A 213 -17.98 -11.24 -9.54
N TRP A 214 -16.98 -12.06 -9.87
CA TRP A 214 -17.14 -13.19 -10.79
C TRP A 214 -18.05 -14.29 -10.20
N LEU A 215 -17.88 -14.65 -8.95
CA LEU A 215 -18.72 -15.64 -8.27
C LEU A 215 -20.21 -15.24 -8.32
N LEU A 216 -20.50 -13.96 -8.11
CA LEU A 216 -21.85 -13.38 -8.18
C LEU A 216 -22.36 -13.14 -9.61
N GLY A 217 -21.57 -13.49 -10.63
CA GLY A 217 -22.04 -13.52 -12.03
C GLY A 217 -21.57 -12.36 -12.90
N ARG A 218 -20.72 -11.47 -12.40
CA ARG A 218 -20.12 -10.41 -13.21
C ARG A 218 -19.12 -11.00 -14.20
N ARG A 219 -19.45 -11.04 -15.48
CA ARG A 219 -18.72 -11.78 -16.52
C ARG A 219 -17.32 -11.23 -16.79
N ASP A 220 -17.14 -9.91 -16.74
CA ASP A 220 -15.87 -9.23 -16.99
C ASP A 220 -14.88 -9.36 -15.81
N ALA A 221 -15.37 -9.74 -14.62
CA ALA A 221 -14.54 -9.84 -13.42
C ALA A 221 -13.51 -10.98 -13.50
N ALA A 222 -13.78 -12.08 -14.21
CA ALA A 222 -12.80 -13.16 -14.42
C ALA A 222 -11.56 -12.67 -15.19
N ALA A 223 -11.78 -11.93 -16.28
CA ALA A 223 -10.69 -11.36 -17.07
C ALA A 223 -9.95 -10.27 -16.28
N ALA A 224 -10.68 -9.45 -15.50
CA ALA A 224 -10.07 -8.43 -14.66
C ALA A 224 -9.19 -9.05 -13.56
N LEU A 225 -9.66 -10.12 -12.90
CA LEU A 225 -8.88 -10.86 -11.90
C LEU A 225 -7.58 -11.41 -12.51
N TRP A 226 -7.67 -11.98 -13.72
CA TRP A 226 -6.49 -12.46 -14.44
C TRP A 226 -5.50 -11.33 -14.74
N HIS A 227 -5.95 -10.19 -15.27
CA HIS A 227 -5.07 -9.06 -15.57
C HIS A 227 -4.45 -8.47 -14.30
N PHE A 228 -5.24 -8.37 -13.22
CA PHE A 228 -4.73 -7.95 -11.91
C PHE A 228 -3.63 -8.90 -11.41
N ALA A 229 -3.89 -10.21 -11.40
CA ALA A 229 -2.94 -11.21 -10.96
C ALA A 229 -1.68 -11.27 -11.85
N LEU A 230 -1.81 -11.06 -13.17
CA LEU A 230 -0.68 -10.97 -14.08
C LEU A 230 0.20 -9.74 -13.79
N GLY A 231 -0.41 -8.56 -13.59
CA GLY A 231 0.32 -7.35 -13.21
C GLY A 231 1.02 -7.51 -11.86
N LEU A 232 0.33 -8.09 -10.88
CA LEU A 232 0.88 -8.42 -9.57
C LEU A 232 2.08 -9.37 -9.69
N LEU A 233 1.95 -10.48 -10.43
CA LEU A 233 3.00 -11.48 -10.61
C LEU A 233 4.25 -10.88 -11.25
N LEU A 234 4.09 -10.27 -12.44
CA LEU A 234 5.23 -9.77 -13.20
C LEU A 234 6.01 -8.69 -12.44
N ALA A 235 5.29 -7.75 -11.81
CA ALA A 235 5.93 -6.69 -11.05
C ALA A 235 6.52 -7.18 -9.72
N SER A 236 5.91 -8.16 -9.03
CA SER A 236 6.48 -8.75 -7.81
C SER A 236 7.74 -9.57 -8.09
N VAL A 237 7.77 -10.33 -9.20
CA VAL A 237 8.99 -11.05 -9.61
C VAL A 237 10.11 -10.06 -9.91
N LEU A 238 9.83 -9.00 -10.68
CA LEU A 238 10.82 -7.96 -10.95
C LEU A 238 11.31 -7.30 -9.64
N ALA A 239 10.41 -6.97 -8.73
CA ALA A 239 10.74 -6.38 -7.43
C ALA A 239 11.66 -7.31 -6.61
N LEU A 240 11.36 -8.62 -6.55
CA LEU A 240 12.18 -9.60 -5.84
C LEU A 240 13.60 -9.70 -6.41
N LEU A 241 13.72 -9.73 -7.74
CA LEU A 241 15.01 -9.80 -8.43
C LEU A 241 15.85 -8.54 -8.23
N LEU A 242 15.22 -7.36 -8.12
CA LEU A 242 15.93 -6.10 -7.88
C LEU A 242 16.29 -5.92 -6.40
N GLU A 243 15.40 -6.30 -5.49
CA GLU A 243 15.59 -6.07 -4.05
C GLU A 243 16.65 -6.97 -3.44
N ARG A 244 16.74 -8.24 -3.92
CA ARG A 244 17.61 -9.23 -3.31
C ARG A 244 18.78 -9.63 -4.20
N PRO A 245 19.98 -9.82 -3.61
CA PRO A 245 21.09 -10.41 -4.35
C PRO A 245 20.74 -11.84 -4.76
N PRO A 246 21.32 -12.37 -5.87
CA PRO A 246 21.03 -13.72 -6.34
C PRO A 246 21.18 -14.82 -5.30
N ALA A 247 22.11 -14.68 -4.37
CA ALA A 247 22.34 -15.65 -3.28
C ALA A 247 21.16 -15.73 -2.28
N GLU A 248 20.31 -14.70 -2.22
CA GLU A 248 19.18 -14.60 -1.28
C GLU A 248 17.81 -14.76 -1.97
N TRP A 249 17.73 -15.10 -3.24
CA TRP A 249 16.44 -15.28 -3.92
C TRP A 249 15.58 -16.39 -3.32
N THR A 250 16.21 -17.37 -2.65
CA THR A 250 15.52 -18.47 -1.95
C THR A 250 15.35 -18.23 -0.45
N ALA A 251 15.74 -17.07 0.05
CA ALA A 251 15.54 -16.73 1.46
C ALA A 251 14.05 -16.59 1.79
N VAL A 252 13.65 -17.11 2.94
CA VAL A 252 12.29 -17.04 3.47
C VAL A 252 12.27 -16.03 4.60
N GLU A 253 11.54 -14.95 4.42
CA GLU A 253 11.32 -13.90 5.41
C GLU A 253 9.88 -13.46 5.33
N LEU A 254 9.23 -13.15 6.45
CA LEU A 254 7.81 -12.81 6.49
C LEU A 254 7.55 -11.31 6.55
N ASP A 255 8.53 -10.54 6.97
CA ASP A 255 8.45 -9.08 7.20
C ASP A 255 8.88 -8.24 5.99
N ARG A 256 9.48 -8.87 4.98
CA ARG A 256 9.83 -8.21 3.70
C ARG A 256 9.68 -9.14 2.49
N LEU A 257 9.62 -8.54 1.29
CA LEU A 257 9.48 -9.29 0.03
C LEU A 257 10.56 -10.38 -0.08
N SER A 258 10.12 -11.65 -0.19
CA SER A 258 10.97 -12.84 -0.18
C SER A 258 10.36 -13.99 -0.98
N LEU A 259 11.00 -15.16 -0.96
CA LEU A 259 10.51 -16.35 -1.67
C LEU A 259 9.05 -16.69 -1.35
N VAL A 260 8.63 -16.59 -0.08
CA VAL A 260 7.25 -16.90 0.33
C VAL A 260 6.23 -16.02 -0.40
N HIS A 261 6.53 -14.75 -0.56
CA HIS A 261 5.69 -13.79 -1.28
C HIS A 261 5.71 -14.06 -2.80
N GLY A 262 6.88 -14.46 -3.35
CA GLY A 262 7.02 -14.90 -4.75
C GLY A 262 6.15 -16.11 -5.04
N VAL A 263 6.19 -17.14 -4.18
CA VAL A 263 5.35 -18.33 -4.30
C VAL A 263 3.86 -17.96 -4.16
N LEU A 264 3.50 -17.12 -3.19
CA LEU A 264 2.13 -16.66 -3.00
C LEU A 264 1.57 -16.01 -4.28
N VAL A 265 2.30 -15.08 -4.90
CA VAL A 265 1.80 -14.40 -6.11
C VAL A 265 1.72 -15.33 -7.32
N ILE A 266 2.59 -16.34 -7.43
CA ILE A 266 2.49 -17.40 -8.44
C ILE A 266 1.21 -18.21 -8.24
N LEU A 267 0.92 -18.63 -7.00
CA LEU A 267 -0.27 -19.39 -6.67
C LEU A 267 -1.55 -18.57 -6.90
N LEU A 268 -1.55 -17.27 -6.53
CA LEU A 268 -2.65 -16.35 -6.83
C LEU A 268 -2.89 -16.18 -8.33
N ALA A 269 -1.82 -16.10 -9.13
CA ALA A 269 -1.92 -16.05 -10.57
C ALA A 269 -2.48 -17.36 -11.15
N GLY A 270 -2.07 -18.51 -10.62
CA GLY A 270 -2.63 -19.82 -10.97
C GLY A 270 -4.14 -19.90 -10.68
N ALA A 271 -4.56 -19.48 -9.47
CA ALA A 271 -5.97 -19.43 -9.08
C ALA A 271 -6.78 -18.48 -9.97
N ALA A 272 -6.24 -17.29 -10.28
CA ALA A 272 -6.86 -16.35 -11.21
C ALA A 272 -6.97 -16.93 -12.63
N GLY A 273 -5.98 -17.71 -13.07
CA GLY A 273 -5.99 -18.45 -14.33
C GLY A 273 -7.13 -19.48 -14.40
N LEU A 274 -7.34 -20.25 -13.33
CA LEU A 274 -8.48 -21.19 -13.23
C LEU A 274 -9.82 -20.45 -13.36
N VAL A 275 -9.97 -19.33 -12.66
CA VAL A 275 -11.17 -18.48 -12.75
C VAL A 275 -11.35 -17.94 -14.18
N ALA A 276 -10.27 -17.48 -14.82
CA ALA A 276 -10.30 -16.95 -16.19
C ALA A 276 -10.70 -18.02 -17.21
N LEU A 277 -10.19 -19.25 -17.07
CA LEU A 277 -10.54 -20.38 -17.91
C LEU A 277 -12.03 -20.76 -17.75
N ALA A 278 -12.50 -20.87 -16.50
CA ALA A 278 -13.92 -21.15 -16.23
C ALA A 278 -14.83 -20.01 -16.69
N GLY A 279 -14.36 -18.76 -16.62
CA GLY A 279 -15.08 -17.58 -17.07
C GLY A 279 -15.34 -17.52 -18.58
N ARG A 280 -14.63 -18.31 -19.38
CA ARG A 280 -14.90 -18.49 -20.83
C ARG A 280 -16.23 -19.20 -21.07
N ASN A 281 -16.65 -20.06 -20.13
CA ASN A 281 -17.95 -20.71 -20.19
C ASN A 281 -19.05 -19.78 -19.66
N THR A 282 -19.74 -19.10 -20.57
CA THR A 282 -20.81 -18.14 -20.24
C THR A 282 -22.05 -18.78 -19.59
N ARG A 283 -22.16 -20.12 -19.64
CA ARG A 283 -23.26 -20.89 -19.05
C ARG A 283 -22.95 -21.44 -17.65
N ALA A 284 -21.72 -21.20 -17.14
CA ALA A 284 -21.35 -21.66 -15.80
C ALA A 284 -22.27 -21.07 -14.74
N GLY A 285 -23.08 -21.91 -14.11
CA GLY A 285 -23.94 -21.55 -13.00
C GLY A 285 -23.17 -21.27 -11.71
N PHE A 286 -23.84 -20.76 -10.68
CA PHE A 286 -23.24 -20.48 -9.37
C PHE A 286 -22.50 -21.69 -8.77
N PRO A 287 -23.03 -22.95 -8.80
CA PRO A 287 -22.30 -24.09 -8.23
C PRO A 287 -20.94 -24.33 -8.89
N VAL A 288 -20.88 -24.24 -10.23
CA VAL A 288 -19.61 -24.39 -10.97
C VAL A 288 -18.62 -23.30 -10.59
N ARG A 289 -19.08 -22.05 -10.49
CA ARG A 289 -18.21 -20.92 -10.07
C ARG A 289 -17.72 -21.11 -8.65
N LEU A 290 -18.58 -21.56 -7.73
CA LEU A 290 -18.21 -21.85 -6.36
C LEU A 290 -17.15 -22.95 -6.27
N THR A 291 -17.32 -24.05 -7.04
CA THR A 291 -16.34 -25.14 -7.09
C THR A 291 -14.99 -24.65 -7.59
N VAL A 292 -14.94 -23.83 -8.65
CA VAL A 292 -13.71 -23.26 -9.17
C VAL A 292 -13.06 -22.29 -8.18
N ALA A 293 -13.86 -21.45 -7.50
CA ALA A 293 -13.35 -20.55 -6.46
C ALA A 293 -12.75 -21.33 -5.29
N ALA A 294 -13.42 -22.40 -4.84
CA ALA A 294 -12.89 -23.30 -3.80
C ALA A 294 -11.61 -24.00 -4.24
N ALA A 295 -11.54 -24.50 -5.48
CA ALA A 295 -10.33 -25.09 -6.03
C ALA A 295 -9.18 -24.08 -6.12
N GLY A 296 -9.47 -22.83 -6.51
CA GLY A 296 -8.49 -21.75 -6.50
C GLY A 296 -7.98 -21.42 -5.09
N ALA A 297 -8.87 -21.38 -4.09
CA ALA A 297 -8.50 -21.16 -2.70
C ALA A 297 -7.61 -22.32 -2.18
N LEU A 298 -7.96 -23.57 -2.46
CA LEU A 298 -7.14 -24.74 -2.09
C LEU A 298 -5.78 -24.73 -2.80
N LEU A 299 -5.74 -24.32 -4.09
CA LEU A 299 -4.48 -24.16 -4.83
C LEU A 299 -3.54 -23.16 -4.14
N VAL A 300 -4.05 -22.13 -3.49
CA VAL A 300 -3.24 -21.16 -2.75
C VAL A 300 -2.92 -21.66 -1.34
N LEU A 301 -3.93 -22.01 -0.56
CA LEU A 301 -3.77 -22.26 0.87
C LEU A 301 -3.01 -23.54 1.18
N VAL A 302 -3.23 -24.62 0.41
CA VAL A 302 -2.61 -25.92 0.71
C VAL A 302 -1.09 -25.89 0.46
N PRO A 303 -0.57 -25.48 -0.72
CA PRO A 303 0.87 -25.39 -0.93
C PRO A 303 1.54 -24.38 0.01
N LEU A 304 0.90 -23.24 0.26
CA LEU A 304 1.44 -22.21 1.16
C LEU A 304 1.56 -22.77 2.59
N GLY A 305 0.52 -23.44 3.08
CA GLY A 305 0.54 -24.05 4.41
C GLY A 305 1.52 -25.21 4.57
N LEU A 306 1.77 -25.98 3.51
CA LEU A 306 2.74 -27.07 3.52
C LEU A 306 4.18 -26.59 3.40
N LEU A 307 4.43 -25.57 2.58
CA LEU A 307 5.78 -25.06 2.31
C LEU A 307 6.22 -24.00 3.33
N PHE A 308 5.28 -23.19 3.81
CA PHE A 308 5.54 -22.04 4.68
C PHE A 308 4.51 -21.96 5.82
N PRO A 309 4.45 -22.93 6.74
CA PRO A 309 3.44 -22.94 7.82
C PRO A 309 3.53 -21.69 8.71
N GLN A 310 4.73 -21.12 8.88
CA GLN A 310 4.96 -19.90 9.64
C GLN A 310 4.29 -18.66 9.03
N PHE A 311 3.96 -18.67 7.75
CA PHE A 311 3.24 -17.55 7.09
C PHE A 311 1.91 -17.24 7.78
N PHE A 312 1.22 -18.26 8.31
CA PHE A 312 -0.05 -18.11 9.01
C PHE A 312 0.09 -17.60 10.45
N ALA A 313 1.30 -17.57 11.00
CA ALA A 313 1.59 -16.93 12.29
C ALA A 313 1.73 -15.41 12.17
N GLY A 314 1.76 -14.89 10.94
CA GLY A 314 1.90 -13.46 10.66
C GLY A 314 3.36 -12.97 10.73
N PRO A 315 3.61 -11.68 10.45
CA PRO A 315 4.94 -11.12 10.34
C PRO A 315 5.76 -11.15 11.65
N TYR A 316 5.06 -11.29 12.79
CA TYR A 316 5.69 -11.37 14.12
C TYR A 316 5.89 -12.80 14.62
N GLY A 317 5.47 -13.81 13.85
CA GLY A 317 5.55 -15.21 14.24
C GLY A 317 6.97 -15.77 14.38
N GLU A 318 7.96 -15.10 13.80
CA GLU A 318 9.39 -15.46 13.89
C GLU A 318 10.13 -14.76 15.05
N ILE A 319 9.48 -13.82 15.75
CA ILE A 319 10.07 -13.17 16.92
C ILE A 319 10.11 -14.16 18.08
N ASP A 320 11.29 -14.25 18.73
CA ASP A 320 11.45 -15.07 19.95
C ASP A 320 10.34 -14.73 20.97
N PRO A 321 9.63 -15.72 21.52
CA PRO A 321 8.51 -15.49 22.45
C PRO A 321 8.87 -14.61 23.65
N ALA A 322 10.12 -14.66 24.13
CA ALA A 322 10.59 -13.82 25.24
C ALA A 322 10.65 -12.33 24.83
N ASN A 323 10.96 -12.07 23.56
CA ASN A 323 11.05 -10.72 23.01
C ASN A 323 9.69 -10.23 22.45
N GLN A 324 8.81 -11.16 22.06
CA GLN A 324 7.53 -10.80 21.43
C GLN A 324 6.66 -9.93 22.35
N ALA A 325 6.57 -10.25 23.64
CA ALA A 325 5.78 -9.48 24.59
C ALA A 325 6.33 -8.06 24.76
N VAL A 326 7.66 -7.90 24.84
CA VAL A 326 8.31 -6.58 24.95
C VAL A 326 8.16 -5.80 23.67
N PHE A 327 8.33 -6.45 22.50
CA PHE A 327 8.15 -5.83 21.19
C PHE A 327 6.71 -5.33 20.99
N LEU A 328 5.72 -6.18 21.23
CA LEU A 328 4.30 -5.82 21.07
C LEU A 328 3.85 -4.68 22.03
N GLN A 329 4.48 -4.59 23.23
CA GLN A 329 4.22 -3.49 24.16
C GLN A 329 4.93 -2.20 23.78
N SER A 330 6.04 -2.28 23.05
CA SER A 330 6.89 -1.14 22.71
C SER A 330 6.58 -0.55 21.34
N VAL A 331 6.01 -1.36 20.42
CA VAL A 331 5.68 -0.95 19.06
C VAL A 331 4.19 -0.65 18.97
N ARG A 332 3.86 0.63 19.00
CA ARG A 332 2.46 1.10 19.04
C ARG A 332 1.62 0.60 17.85
N GLU A 333 2.23 0.43 16.69
CA GLU A 333 1.56 -0.11 15.50
C GLU A 333 1.23 -1.60 15.61
N ALA A 334 1.98 -2.36 16.43
CA ALA A 334 1.73 -3.79 16.66
C ALA A 334 0.63 -4.07 17.70
N GLU A 335 0.22 -3.06 18.49
CA GLU A 335 -0.84 -3.24 19.46
C GLU A 335 -2.21 -3.42 18.80
N PRO A 336 -3.04 -4.39 19.24
CA PRO A 336 -4.39 -4.54 18.74
C PRO A 336 -5.20 -3.24 18.94
N MET A 337 -5.91 -2.80 17.90
CA MET A 337 -6.66 -1.54 17.92
C MET A 337 -7.65 -1.47 19.11
N LEU A 338 -8.23 -2.60 19.53
CA LEU A 338 -9.19 -2.68 20.64
C LEU A 338 -8.53 -2.69 22.03
N ALA A 339 -7.22 -2.93 22.11
CA ALA A 339 -6.47 -2.90 23.39
C ALA A 339 -5.98 -1.49 23.74
N ARG A 340 -5.99 -0.57 22.82
CA ARG A 340 -5.59 0.83 23.02
C ARG A 340 -6.70 1.58 23.73
N GLY A 341 -6.39 2.45 24.68
CA GLY A 341 -7.36 3.16 25.51
C GLY A 341 -8.33 4.13 24.77
N ALA A 342 -9.04 4.97 25.52
CA ALA A 342 -10.16 5.80 25.03
C ALA A 342 -9.86 6.70 23.80
N THR A 343 -8.62 7.16 23.61
CA THR A 343 -8.21 7.94 22.43
C THR A 343 -8.32 7.14 21.14
N THR A 344 -8.00 5.84 21.19
CA THR A 344 -8.08 4.94 20.05
C THR A 344 -9.52 4.55 19.70
N TRP A 345 -10.39 4.48 20.70
CA TRP A 345 -11.82 4.31 20.46
C TRP A 345 -12.42 5.51 19.71
N ALA A 346 -11.96 6.73 20.00
CA ALA A 346 -12.35 7.91 19.24
C ALA A 346 -11.85 7.84 17.78
N GLU A 347 -10.60 7.44 17.56
CA GLU A 347 -10.02 7.24 16.22
C GLU A 347 -10.74 6.11 15.46
N ALA A 348 -11.00 4.97 16.12
CA ALA A 348 -11.75 3.84 15.55
C ALA A 348 -13.19 4.22 15.24
N SER A 349 -13.85 4.98 16.12
CA SER A 349 -15.23 5.44 15.92
C SER A 349 -15.31 6.42 14.75
N PHE A 350 -14.30 7.27 14.57
CA PHE A 350 -14.23 8.19 13.44
C PHE A 350 -14.02 7.42 12.10
N ALA A 351 -13.13 6.43 12.09
CA ALA A 351 -12.91 5.56 10.92
C ALA A 351 -14.13 4.70 10.60
N LEU A 352 -14.77 4.08 11.62
CA LEU A 352 -16.00 3.30 11.47
C LEU A 352 -17.18 4.18 11.07
N GLY A 353 -17.28 5.40 11.62
CA GLY A 353 -18.30 6.38 11.25
C GLY A 353 -18.24 6.75 9.78
N GLY A 354 -17.03 6.97 9.24
CA GLY A 354 -16.82 7.19 7.81
C GLY A 354 -17.24 5.98 6.96
N LEU A 355 -16.95 4.77 7.42
CA LEU A 355 -17.32 3.53 6.74
C LEU A 355 -18.82 3.28 6.78
N LEU A 356 -19.48 3.52 7.91
CA LEU A 356 -20.94 3.42 8.05
C LEU A 356 -21.65 4.47 7.21
N PHE A 357 -21.12 5.70 7.16
CA PHE A 357 -21.65 6.76 6.30
C PHE A 357 -21.53 6.39 4.81
N ALA A 358 -20.35 5.88 4.38
CA ALA A 358 -20.14 5.42 3.02
C ALA A 358 -21.05 4.24 2.67
N LEU A 359 -21.29 3.31 3.59
CA LEU A 359 -22.21 2.19 3.43
C LEU A 359 -23.66 2.67 3.30
N ALA A 360 -24.10 3.54 4.21
CA ALA A 360 -25.46 4.12 4.18
C ALA A 360 -25.69 4.91 2.89
N PHE A 361 -24.73 5.72 2.47
CA PHE A 361 -24.79 6.46 1.21
C PHE A 361 -24.83 5.54 -0.02
N SER A 362 -24.01 4.46 -0.02
CA SER A 362 -24.01 3.46 -1.11
C SER A 362 -25.34 2.70 -1.18
N LEU A 363 -25.93 2.35 -0.03
CA LEU A 363 -27.24 1.72 0.04
C LEU A 363 -28.35 2.68 -0.44
N ALA A 364 -28.32 3.95 -0.03
CA ALA A 364 -29.25 4.96 -0.52
C ALA A 364 -29.20 5.12 -2.05
N GLN A 365 -27.98 5.14 -2.63
CA GLN A 365 -27.79 5.17 -4.08
C GLN A 365 -28.31 3.90 -4.79
N LEU A 366 -28.11 2.72 -4.17
CA LEU A 366 -28.58 1.43 -4.71
C LEU A 366 -30.11 1.31 -4.73
N TYR A 367 -30.78 1.90 -3.74
CA TYR A 367 -32.23 1.83 -3.58
C TYR A 367 -32.97 3.08 -4.08
N GLY A 368 -32.23 4.07 -4.64
CA GLY A 368 -32.84 5.29 -5.21
C GLY A 368 -33.46 6.23 -4.16
N LEU A 369 -32.97 6.18 -2.91
CA LEU A 369 -33.41 7.03 -1.80
C LEU A 369 -32.69 8.36 -1.74
#